data_053fd0fef075d708b078e4f97874341d
#
_entry.id   053fd0fef075d708b078e4f97874341d
#
_cell.length_a   1.000
_cell.length_b   1.000
_cell.length_c   1.000
_cell.angle_alpha   90.00
_cell.angle_beta   90.00
_cell.angle_gamma   90.00
#
_symmetry.space_group_name_H-M   'P 1'
#
loop_
_entity.id
_entity.type
_entity.pdbx_description
1 polymer ?
#
loop_
_entity_poly.entity_id
_entity_poly.type
_entity_poly.pdbx_seq_one_letter_code
_entity_poly.pdbx_strand_id
1 'polypeptide(L)'
;MYKFDWHKSHGDKTSSSAAVIVGLLGEAFKIESVLDIGCGDGRWLRSFQDLGASRIRGVDGPWTDQTRLLIEKSDFAVHNLEKPLDLAQKFDLAMSTEVAEHVQSEFANQFVENLTRHADLIFFGAAIPYQGGFRHVNEQWPSYWAEKFAAANFRCFDLVRSLIWNRDDIHFWYKQNCLVYIRESRKDLIAQIEACIGKLGASPLPMDIAHPELYQSLASYRQIAFKPLLRELPIQVARKAKSILTRNT
;
A
#
# COMPACT_ATOMS: atom_id res chain seq x y z
N MET A 1 -17.87 0.42 11.26
CA MET A 1 -17.64 1.72 11.92
C MET A 1 -16.21 1.70 12.45
N TYR A 2 -15.26 2.34 11.78
CA TYR A 2 -13.87 2.44 12.24
C TYR A 2 -13.88 3.19 13.57
N LYS A 3 -13.27 2.61 14.64
CA LYS A 3 -13.16 3.31 15.92
C LYS A 3 -12.25 4.52 15.74
N PHE A 4 -12.75 5.68 16.17
CA PHE A 4 -12.12 7.00 16.06
C PHE A 4 -10.65 7.05 16.53
N ASP A 5 -10.28 6.21 17.52
CA ASP A 5 -8.93 6.15 18.10
C ASP A 5 -7.88 5.48 17.20
N TRP A 6 -8.28 4.52 16.34
CA TRP A 6 -7.36 3.83 15.43
C TRP A 6 -6.76 4.81 14.41
N HIS A 7 -7.59 5.68 13.83
CA HIS A 7 -7.14 6.68 12.86
C HIS A 7 -6.18 7.72 13.42
N LYS A 8 -6.30 8.09 14.71
CA LYS A 8 -5.44 9.11 15.31
C LYS A 8 -4.02 8.58 15.57
N SER A 9 -3.90 7.42 16.21
CA SER A 9 -2.60 6.82 16.52
C SER A 9 -1.84 6.30 15.28
N HIS A 10 -2.56 5.80 14.26
CA HIS A 10 -1.95 5.35 13.02
C HIS A 10 -1.68 6.53 12.05
N GLY A 11 -2.49 7.59 12.09
CA GLY A 11 -2.32 8.76 11.26
C GLY A 11 -0.98 9.46 11.46
N ASP A 12 -0.52 9.62 12.68
CA ASP A 12 0.76 10.27 12.99
C ASP A 12 1.93 9.43 12.47
N LYS A 13 1.91 8.10 12.68
CA LYS A 13 2.95 7.20 12.17
C LYS A 13 2.88 7.06 10.65
N THR A 14 1.71 7.14 10.02
CA THR A 14 1.58 7.18 8.55
C THR A 14 2.22 8.45 7.99
N SER A 15 2.00 9.60 8.59
CA SER A 15 2.63 10.87 8.18
C SER A 15 4.15 10.82 8.33
N SER A 16 4.67 10.27 9.44
CA SER A 16 6.10 10.05 9.64
C SER A 16 6.66 9.11 8.58
N SER A 17 5.98 8.00 8.31
CA SER A 17 6.38 7.03 7.27
C SER A 17 6.43 7.70 5.89
N ALA A 18 5.41 8.47 5.54
CA ALA A 18 5.34 9.18 4.27
C ALA A 18 6.48 10.19 4.13
N ALA A 19 6.72 11.03 5.15
CA ALA A 19 7.77 12.04 5.10
C ALA A 19 9.16 11.43 4.86
N VAL A 20 9.49 10.33 5.54
CA VAL A 20 10.78 9.64 5.36
C VAL A 20 10.89 9.03 3.96
N ILE A 21 9.87 8.31 3.52
CA ILE A 21 9.90 7.62 2.23
C ILE A 21 9.90 8.61 1.07
N VAL A 22 9.10 9.67 1.15
CA VAL A 22 9.08 10.78 0.17
C VAL A 22 10.44 11.45 0.09
N GLY A 23 11.11 11.66 1.23
CA GLY A 23 12.49 12.16 1.26
C GLY A 23 13.45 11.25 0.51
N LEU A 24 13.39 9.92 0.71
CA LEU A 24 14.22 8.95 -0.02
C LEU A 24 13.94 8.94 -1.53
N LEU A 25 12.68 9.07 -1.94
CA LEU A 25 12.32 9.20 -3.37
C LEU A 25 12.86 10.51 -3.95
N GLY A 26 12.84 11.61 -3.18
CA GLY A 26 13.40 12.91 -3.56
C GLY A 26 14.92 12.92 -3.71
N GLU A 27 15.65 12.00 -3.04
CA GLU A 27 17.09 11.81 -3.28
C GLU A 27 17.39 11.20 -4.66
N ALA A 28 16.46 10.41 -5.18
CA ALA A 28 16.61 9.76 -6.49
C ALA A 28 16.04 10.58 -7.64
N PHE A 29 14.93 11.31 -7.41
CA PHE A 29 14.14 11.91 -8.47
C PHE A 29 13.71 13.34 -8.12
N LYS A 30 13.68 14.21 -9.12
CA LYS A 30 12.96 15.48 -9.05
C LYS A 30 11.49 15.22 -9.33
N ILE A 31 10.63 15.31 -8.31
CA ILE A 31 9.21 15.03 -8.38
C ILE A 31 8.43 16.32 -8.16
N GLU A 32 7.88 16.90 -9.22
CA GLU A 32 7.09 18.14 -9.20
C GLU A 32 5.59 17.86 -9.29
N SER A 33 5.20 16.66 -9.77
CA SER A 33 3.80 16.27 -9.93
C SER A 33 3.55 14.83 -9.49
N VAL A 34 2.49 14.60 -8.67
CA VAL A 34 2.18 13.31 -8.07
C VAL A 34 0.70 12.96 -8.22
N LEU A 35 0.44 11.74 -8.67
CA LEU A 35 -0.87 11.10 -8.61
C LEU A 35 -0.86 10.03 -7.53
N ASP A 36 -1.82 10.04 -6.62
CA ASP A 36 -2.02 8.99 -5.62
C ASP A 36 -3.38 8.31 -5.84
N ILE A 37 -3.36 7.02 -6.21
CA ILE A 37 -4.55 6.20 -6.44
C ILE A 37 -4.84 5.38 -5.19
N GLY A 38 -5.96 5.71 -4.52
CA GLY A 38 -6.29 5.26 -3.19
C GLY A 38 -5.72 6.17 -2.11
N CYS A 39 -5.80 7.49 -2.33
CA CYS A 39 -5.10 8.50 -1.53
C CYS A 39 -5.61 8.65 -0.09
N GLY A 40 -6.76 8.07 0.25
CA GLY A 40 -7.38 8.29 1.57
C GLY A 40 -7.61 9.76 1.88
N ASP A 41 -7.07 10.23 3.00
CA ASP A 41 -7.13 11.65 3.39
C ASP A 41 -6.05 12.54 2.75
N GLY A 42 -5.21 11.99 1.86
CA GLY A 42 -4.19 12.74 1.12
C GLY A 42 -2.85 12.93 1.87
N ARG A 43 -2.55 12.15 2.91
CA ARG A 43 -1.32 12.27 3.71
C ARG A 43 -0.04 12.17 2.90
N TRP A 44 0.03 11.23 1.98
CA TRP A 44 1.17 11.05 1.11
C TRP A 44 1.37 12.25 0.18
N LEU A 45 0.27 12.72 -0.43
CA LEU A 45 0.29 13.90 -1.28
C LEU A 45 0.72 15.15 -0.51
N ARG A 46 0.25 15.30 0.73
CA ARG A 46 0.69 16.40 1.61
C ARG A 46 2.20 16.34 1.85
N SER A 47 2.77 15.16 2.09
CA SER A 47 4.22 14.99 2.26
C SER A 47 5.00 15.38 1.00
N PHE A 48 4.47 15.08 -0.19
CA PHE A 48 5.07 15.53 -1.45
C PHE A 48 4.98 17.04 -1.62
N GLN A 49 3.87 17.68 -1.26
CA GLN A 49 3.76 19.15 -1.26
C GLN A 49 4.77 19.79 -0.32
N ASP A 50 4.95 19.24 0.88
CA ASP A 50 5.93 19.72 1.85
C ASP A 50 7.39 19.57 1.34
N LEU A 51 7.65 18.60 0.45
CA LEU A 51 8.92 18.43 -0.26
C LEU A 51 9.05 19.33 -1.50
N GLY A 52 8.00 20.02 -1.92
CA GLY A 52 8.03 20.98 -3.03
C GLY A 52 7.29 20.57 -4.29
N ALA A 53 6.53 19.47 -4.28
CA ALA A 53 5.67 19.14 -5.41
C ALA A 53 4.60 20.22 -5.61
N SER A 54 4.55 20.79 -6.80
CA SER A 54 3.67 21.91 -7.14
C SER A 54 2.30 21.46 -7.66
N ARG A 55 2.19 20.21 -8.10
CA ARG A 55 0.95 19.63 -8.63
C ARG A 55 0.71 18.25 -8.05
N ILE A 56 -0.43 18.09 -7.40
CA ILE A 56 -0.86 16.82 -6.85
C ILE A 56 -2.25 16.45 -7.35
N ARG A 57 -2.57 15.17 -7.35
CA ARG A 57 -3.92 14.66 -7.59
C ARG A 57 -4.14 13.42 -6.73
N GLY A 58 -5.16 13.45 -5.89
CA GLY A 58 -5.66 12.29 -5.15
C GLY A 58 -6.89 11.71 -5.82
N VAL A 59 -6.95 10.40 -5.91
CA VAL A 59 -8.12 9.66 -6.41
C VAL A 59 -8.47 8.57 -5.41
N ASP A 60 -9.74 8.51 -4.98
CA ASP A 60 -10.22 7.46 -4.07
C ASP A 60 -11.71 7.20 -4.26
N GLY A 61 -12.24 6.17 -3.61
CA GLY A 61 -13.64 5.79 -3.70
C GLY A 61 -14.60 6.75 -2.95
N PRO A 62 -15.92 6.57 -3.14
CA PRO A 62 -16.95 7.43 -2.53
C PRO A 62 -17.05 7.29 -1.00
N TRP A 63 -16.35 6.32 -0.41
CA TRP A 63 -16.25 6.12 1.05
C TRP A 63 -15.32 7.11 1.75
N THR A 64 -14.48 7.85 0.98
CA THR A 64 -13.53 8.81 1.54
C THR A 64 -14.26 10.03 2.10
N ASP A 65 -14.02 10.31 3.37
CA ASP A 65 -14.56 11.50 4.04
C ASP A 65 -13.80 12.76 3.61
N GLN A 66 -14.36 13.46 2.63
CA GLN A 66 -13.77 14.67 2.06
C GLN A 66 -13.69 15.86 3.04
N THR A 67 -14.32 15.78 4.21
CA THR A 67 -14.17 16.82 5.25
C THR A 67 -12.86 16.70 6.02
N ARG A 68 -12.16 15.56 5.85
CA ARG A 68 -10.90 15.24 6.53
C ARG A 68 -9.68 15.28 5.63
N LEU A 69 -9.84 15.72 4.38
CA LEU A 69 -8.73 15.83 3.44
C LEU A 69 -7.66 16.79 3.97
N LEU A 70 -6.40 16.39 3.85
CA LEU A 70 -5.20 17.18 4.16
C LEU A 70 -4.68 17.93 2.92
N ILE A 71 -5.34 17.77 1.79
CA ILE A 71 -5.11 18.44 0.50
C ILE A 71 -6.36 19.24 0.12
N GLU A 72 -6.22 20.14 -0.83
CA GLU A 72 -7.36 20.90 -1.33
C GLU A 72 -8.38 19.97 -2.01
N LYS A 73 -9.67 20.27 -1.86
CA LYS A 73 -10.74 19.48 -2.49
C LYS A 73 -10.65 19.46 -4.02
N SER A 74 -10.13 20.51 -4.62
CA SER A 74 -9.87 20.61 -6.06
C SER A 74 -8.85 19.59 -6.55
N ASP A 75 -7.95 19.13 -5.67
CA ASP A 75 -6.93 18.14 -5.96
C ASP A 75 -7.40 16.70 -5.72
N PHE A 76 -8.63 16.52 -5.23
CA PHE A 76 -9.24 15.22 -4.99
C PHE A 76 -10.30 14.90 -6.05
N ALA A 77 -10.38 13.61 -6.45
CA ALA A 77 -11.44 13.10 -7.31
C ALA A 77 -11.99 11.77 -6.77
N VAL A 78 -13.30 11.62 -6.80
CA VAL A 78 -13.96 10.35 -6.48
C VAL A 78 -13.95 9.46 -7.73
N HIS A 79 -13.45 8.23 -7.61
CA HIS A 79 -13.45 7.25 -8.69
C HIS A 79 -13.53 5.82 -8.14
N ASN A 80 -14.17 4.92 -8.89
CA ASN A 80 -14.09 3.49 -8.59
C ASN A 80 -12.76 2.93 -9.10
N LEU A 81 -11.88 2.54 -8.19
CA LEU A 81 -10.50 2.11 -8.50
C LEU A 81 -10.43 0.82 -9.33
N GLU A 82 -11.52 0.04 -9.41
CA GLU A 82 -11.66 -1.15 -10.27
C GLU A 82 -12.03 -0.80 -11.71
N LYS A 83 -12.30 0.47 -12.01
CA LYS A 83 -12.64 0.95 -13.35
C LYS A 83 -11.46 1.66 -14.01
N PRO A 84 -11.43 1.73 -15.36
CA PRO A 84 -10.43 2.52 -16.07
C PRO A 84 -10.45 3.97 -15.60
N LEU A 85 -9.28 4.48 -15.24
CA LEU A 85 -9.04 5.88 -14.92
C LEU A 85 -8.31 6.55 -16.09
N ASP A 86 -8.80 7.69 -16.54
CA ASP A 86 -8.11 8.56 -17.48
C ASP A 86 -8.26 10.02 -17.06
N LEU A 87 -7.17 10.62 -16.63
CA LEU A 87 -7.11 12.03 -16.23
C LEU A 87 -6.64 12.94 -17.37
N ALA A 88 -6.40 12.39 -18.57
CA ALA A 88 -5.87 13.10 -19.74
C ALA A 88 -4.58 13.88 -19.45
N GLN A 89 -3.80 13.46 -18.47
CA GLN A 89 -2.53 14.09 -18.06
C GLN A 89 -1.53 13.07 -17.50
N LYS A 90 -0.25 13.46 -17.53
CA LYS A 90 0.85 12.69 -16.96
C LYS A 90 1.38 13.37 -15.70
N PHE A 91 1.97 12.55 -14.82
CA PHE A 91 2.64 12.95 -13.60
C PHE A 91 4.07 12.43 -13.60
N ASP A 92 4.95 13.06 -12.82
CA ASP A 92 6.32 12.58 -12.64
C ASP A 92 6.31 11.25 -11.87
N LEU A 93 5.41 11.14 -10.89
CA LEU A 93 5.18 9.94 -10.08
C LEU A 93 3.69 9.61 -10.02
N ALA A 94 3.33 8.35 -10.22
CA ALA A 94 2.07 7.82 -9.72
C ALA A 94 2.35 6.85 -8.55
N MET A 95 1.47 6.82 -7.57
CA MET A 95 1.64 5.95 -6.42
C MET A 95 0.34 5.29 -5.99
N SER A 96 0.50 4.20 -5.25
CA SER A 96 -0.56 3.56 -4.48
C SER A 96 0.05 2.70 -3.38
N THR A 97 -0.37 2.88 -2.14
CA THR A 97 0.16 2.13 -0.99
C THR A 97 -0.97 1.64 -0.10
N GLU A 98 -0.98 0.32 0.19
CA GLU A 98 -2.00 -0.35 1.03
C GLU A 98 -3.43 -0.13 0.49
N VAL A 99 -3.61 -0.35 -0.81
CA VAL A 99 -4.88 -0.15 -1.54
C VAL A 99 -5.23 -1.35 -2.41
N ALA A 100 -4.26 -1.90 -3.14
CA ALA A 100 -4.53 -2.92 -4.16
C ALA A 100 -5.05 -4.25 -3.56
N GLU A 101 -4.82 -4.50 -2.27
CA GLU A 101 -5.41 -5.60 -1.51
C GLU A 101 -6.93 -5.46 -1.30
N HIS A 102 -7.49 -4.27 -1.49
CA HIS A 102 -8.94 -4.02 -1.45
C HIS A 102 -9.61 -4.14 -2.83
N VAL A 103 -8.81 -4.22 -3.89
CA VAL A 103 -9.27 -4.40 -5.28
C VAL A 103 -9.43 -5.89 -5.56
N GLN A 104 -10.58 -6.31 -6.10
CA GLN A 104 -10.78 -7.71 -6.48
C GLN A 104 -9.70 -8.17 -7.47
N SER A 105 -9.23 -9.40 -7.32
CA SER A 105 -8.09 -9.93 -8.11
C SER A 105 -8.32 -9.87 -9.63
N GLU A 106 -9.56 -9.96 -10.07
CA GLU A 106 -9.95 -9.85 -11.48
C GLU A 106 -9.69 -8.46 -12.07
N PHE A 107 -9.66 -7.41 -11.22
CA PHE A 107 -9.36 -6.02 -11.63
C PHE A 107 -7.90 -5.61 -11.38
N ALA A 108 -7.06 -6.50 -10.89
CA ALA A 108 -5.66 -6.18 -10.58
C ALA A 108 -4.87 -5.65 -11.79
N ASN A 109 -5.11 -6.18 -13.00
CA ASN A 109 -4.48 -5.66 -14.22
C ASN A 109 -4.96 -4.25 -14.55
N GLN A 110 -6.26 -3.98 -14.42
CA GLN A 110 -6.83 -2.64 -14.62
C GLN A 110 -6.26 -1.64 -13.61
N PHE A 111 -6.06 -2.07 -12.35
CA PHE A 111 -5.49 -1.23 -11.31
C PHE A 111 -4.03 -0.84 -11.64
N VAL A 112 -3.21 -1.78 -12.10
CA VAL A 112 -1.85 -1.51 -12.58
C VAL A 112 -1.88 -0.61 -13.82
N GLU A 113 -2.82 -0.83 -14.76
CA GLU A 113 -2.98 0.04 -15.94
C GLU A 113 -3.32 1.47 -15.54
N ASN A 114 -4.17 1.68 -14.53
CA ASN A 114 -4.50 3.00 -14.01
C ASN A 114 -3.26 3.77 -13.52
N LEU A 115 -2.30 3.10 -12.91
CA LEU A 115 -1.02 3.71 -12.50
C LEU A 115 -0.11 3.97 -13.71
N THR A 116 0.14 2.94 -14.53
CA THR A 116 1.12 2.98 -15.63
C THR A 116 0.69 3.87 -16.80
N ARG A 117 -0.62 4.13 -16.93
CA ARG A 117 -1.18 5.11 -17.88
C ARG A 117 -0.75 6.54 -17.52
N HIS A 118 -0.59 6.87 -16.24
CA HIS A 118 -0.42 8.24 -15.77
C HIS A 118 1.02 8.64 -15.47
N ALA A 119 1.94 7.67 -15.26
CA ALA A 119 3.35 7.98 -15.00
C ALA A 119 4.28 6.89 -15.54
N ASP A 120 5.56 7.26 -15.69
CA ASP A 120 6.64 6.32 -16.04
C ASP A 120 7.45 5.90 -14.81
N LEU A 121 7.25 6.56 -13.68
CA LEU A 121 7.78 6.24 -12.36
C LEU A 121 6.61 5.93 -11.43
N ILE A 122 6.62 4.74 -10.82
CA ILE A 122 5.55 4.28 -9.92
C ILE A 122 6.17 3.93 -8.57
N PHE A 123 5.55 4.40 -7.47
CA PHE A 123 5.80 3.91 -6.12
C PHE A 123 4.60 3.09 -5.66
N PHE A 124 4.82 1.81 -5.34
CA PHE A 124 3.73 0.89 -5.10
C PHE A 124 4.02 -0.05 -3.93
N GLY A 125 2.99 -0.31 -3.11
CA GLY A 125 2.98 -1.32 -2.07
C GLY A 125 1.55 -1.80 -1.80
N ALA A 126 1.39 -3.10 -1.57
CA ALA A 126 0.12 -3.72 -1.21
C ALA A 126 0.32 -4.80 -0.16
N ALA A 127 -0.70 -5.08 0.64
CA ALA A 127 -0.64 -6.05 1.72
C ALA A 127 -0.29 -7.45 1.20
N ILE A 128 0.70 -8.08 1.86
CA ILE A 128 1.10 -9.47 1.60
C ILE A 128 0.13 -10.46 2.27
N PRO A 129 0.10 -11.74 1.84
CA PRO A 129 -0.75 -12.76 2.43
C PRO A 129 -0.59 -12.84 3.95
N TYR A 130 -1.73 -12.87 4.65
CA TYR A 130 -1.84 -12.89 6.11
C TYR A 130 -1.44 -11.58 6.82
N GLN A 131 -1.22 -10.49 6.10
CA GLN A 131 -1.03 -9.18 6.75
C GLN A 131 -2.28 -8.78 7.53
N GLY A 132 -3.44 -9.13 7.00
CA GLY A 132 -4.72 -8.82 7.60
C GLY A 132 -5.09 -7.35 7.47
N GLY A 133 -6.37 -7.07 7.57
CA GLY A 133 -6.92 -5.74 7.46
C GLY A 133 -8.42 -5.79 7.19
N PHE A 134 -9.06 -4.64 7.25
CA PHE A 134 -10.49 -4.56 6.99
C PHE A 134 -10.78 -4.64 5.49
N ARG A 135 -11.54 -5.67 5.07
CA ARG A 135 -11.91 -5.92 3.67
C ARG A 135 -10.72 -6.16 2.73
N HIS A 136 -9.64 -6.78 3.20
CA HIS A 136 -8.64 -7.33 2.31
C HIS A 136 -9.23 -8.52 1.55
N VAL A 137 -9.27 -8.43 0.24
CA VAL A 137 -9.84 -9.45 -0.65
C VAL A 137 -8.80 -10.01 -1.61
N ASN A 138 -7.62 -9.37 -1.70
CA ASN A 138 -6.57 -9.69 -2.66
C ASN A 138 -5.17 -9.43 -2.07
N GLU A 139 -4.86 -10.03 -0.92
CA GLU A 139 -3.51 -10.01 -0.37
C GLU A 139 -2.58 -10.85 -1.25
N GLN A 140 -1.55 -10.24 -1.81
CA GLN A 140 -0.63 -10.86 -2.75
C GLN A 140 0.83 -10.54 -2.42
N TRP A 141 1.74 -11.47 -2.72
CA TRP A 141 3.16 -11.22 -2.61
C TRP A 141 3.62 -10.12 -3.57
N PRO A 142 4.70 -9.36 -3.25
CA PRO A 142 5.26 -8.37 -4.16
C PRO A 142 5.61 -8.92 -5.55
N SER A 143 6.01 -10.18 -5.66
CA SER A 143 6.27 -10.85 -6.94
C SER A 143 5.06 -10.87 -7.88
N TYR A 144 3.84 -11.10 -7.36
CA TYR A 144 2.61 -11.05 -8.15
C TYR A 144 2.39 -9.68 -8.81
N TRP A 145 2.64 -8.61 -8.07
CA TRP A 145 2.51 -7.24 -8.60
C TRP A 145 3.65 -6.92 -9.57
N ALA A 146 4.89 -7.37 -9.25
CA ALA A 146 6.05 -7.18 -10.12
C ALA A 146 5.85 -7.85 -11.50
N GLU A 147 5.23 -9.02 -11.58
CA GLU A 147 4.87 -9.66 -12.85
C GLU A 147 3.89 -8.81 -13.67
N LYS A 148 2.89 -8.19 -13.02
CA LYS A 148 1.93 -7.33 -13.71
C LYS A 148 2.56 -6.03 -14.22
N PHE A 149 3.44 -5.42 -13.43
CA PHE A 149 4.21 -4.26 -13.88
C PHE A 149 5.19 -4.62 -15.00
N ALA A 150 5.84 -5.79 -14.93
CA ALA A 150 6.71 -6.28 -16.00
C ALA A 150 5.94 -6.51 -17.31
N ALA A 151 4.71 -7.06 -17.24
CA ALA A 151 3.83 -7.18 -18.41
C ALA A 151 3.44 -5.83 -19.02
N ALA A 152 3.47 -4.75 -18.23
CA ALA A 152 3.28 -3.37 -18.67
C ALA A 152 4.60 -2.67 -19.08
N ASN A 153 5.72 -3.41 -19.22
CA ASN A 153 7.06 -2.92 -19.53
C ASN A 153 7.66 -1.99 -18.46
N PHE A 154 7.47 -2.33 -17.18
CA PHE A 154 8.11 -1.67 -16.05
C PHE A 154 9.08 -2.62 -15.34
N ARG A 155 10.24 -2.09 -14.97
CA ARG A 155 11.26 -2.77 -14.17
C ARG A 155 11.12 -2.39 -12.70
N CYS A 156 11.22 -3.38 -11.80
CA CYS A 156 11.15 -3.22 -10.35
C CYS A 156 12.51 -2.87 -9.75
N PHE A 157 12.51 -1.97 -8.76
CA PHE A 157 13.68 -1.57 -7.97
C PHE A 157 13.33 -1.50 -6.48
N ASP A 158 14.26 -1.94 -5.63
CA ASP A 158 14.16 -1.85 -4.18
C ASP A 158 15.10 -0.75 -3.65
N LEU A 159 14.64 0.49 -3.71
CA LEU A 159 15.36 1.64 -3.15
C LEU A 159 15.11 1.78 -1.65
N VAL A 160 13.90 1.45 -1.19
CA VAL A 160 13.37 1.97 0.07
C VAL A 160 13.49 0.96 1.20
N ARG A 161 13.11 -0.30 0.97
CA ARG A 161 12.84 -1.27 2.04
C ARG A 161 14.04 -1.48 2.99
N SER A 162 15.23 -1.68 2.45
CA SER A 162 16.44 -1.91 3.27
C SER A 162 16.84 -0.69 4.10
N LEU A 163 16.60 0.52 3.59
CA LEU A 163 16.93 1.78 4.27
C LEU A 163 16.00 2.07 5.46
N ILE A 164 14.80 1.53 5.43
CA ILE A 164 13.79 1.76 6.47
C ILE A 164 13.47 0.53 7.33
N TRP A 165 14.08 -0.62 7.04
CA TRP A 165 13.76 -1.92 7.64
C TRP A 165 13.73 -1.91 9.17
N ASN A 166 14.70 -1.27 9.79
CA ASN A 166 14.87 -1.24 11.24
C ASN A 166 14.35 0.05 11.91
N ARG A 167 13.57 0.86 11.20
CA ARG A 167 13.04 2.13 11.73
C ARG A 167 11.73 1.91 12.49
N ASP A 168 11.67 2.32 13.76
CA ASP A 168 10.48 2.15 14.60
C ASP A 168 9.38 3.19 14.31
N ASP A 169 9.74 4.33 13.70
CA ASP A 169 8.84 5.41 13.32
C ASP A 169 8.11 5.17 11.99
N ILE A 170 8.37 4.02 11.34
CA ILE A 170 7.74 3.62 10.09
C ILE A 170 6.89 2.36 10.32
N HIS A 171 5.71 2.34 9.75
CA HIS A 171 4.87 1.14 9.78
C HIS A 171 5.53 -0.04 9.05
N PHE A 172 5.43 -1.25 9.63
CA PHE A 172 6.09 -2.44 9.08
C PHE A 172 5.62 -2.80 7.67
N TRP A 173 4.38 -2.52 7.32
CA TRP A 173 3.87 -2.81 5.98
C TRP A 173 4.56 -2.01 4.88
N TYR A 174 4.96 -0.75 5.11
CA TYR A 174 5.77 -0.01 4.14
C TYR A 174 7.19 -0.58 4.02
N LYS A 175 7.76 -1.08 5.13
CA LYS A 175 9.10 -1.69 5.17
C LYS A 175 9.17 -2.97 4.33
N GLN A 176 8.07 -3.72 4.21
CA GLN A 176 8.03 -4.99 3.48
C GLN A 176 7.43 -4.88 2.07
N ASN A 177 6.47 -3.96 1.85
CA ASN A 177 5.63 -3.95 0.66
C ASN A 177 6.10 -2.97 -0.42
N CYS A 178 6.78 -1.86 -0.04
CA CYS A 178 6.98 -0.73 -0.93
C CYS A 178 8.16 -0.90 -1.88
N LEU A 179 7.89 -0.83 -3.18
CA LEU A 179 8.83 -0.96 -4.27
C LEU A 179 8.64 0.17 -5.30
N VAL A 180 9.68 0.42 -6.08
CA VAL A 180 9.67 1.40 -7.18
C VAL A 180 9.62 0.65 -8.50
N TYR A 181 8.78 1.11 -9.42
CA TYR A 181 8.69 0.57 -10.77
C TYR A 181 8.92 1.68 -11.79
N ILE A 182 9.79 1.44 -12.77
CA ILE A 182 10.17 2.42 -13.79
C ILE A 182 9.95 1.81 -15.16
N ARG A 183 9.29 2.57 -16.06
CA ARG A 183 9.10 2.14 -17.45
C ARG A 183 10.45 1.86 -18.10
N GLU A 184 10.62 0.72 -18.74
CA GLU A 184 11.90 0.26 -19.30
C GLU A 184 12.51 1.18 -20.35
N SER A 185 11.68 1.96 -21.06
CA SER A 185 12.16 2.97 -22.02
C SER A 185 12.80 4.19 -21.36
N ARG A 186 12.53 4.46 -20.07
CA ARG A 186 13.05 5.61 -19.31
C ARG A 186 14.43 5.30 -18.72
N LYS A 187 15.42 5.17 -19.61
CA LYS A 187 16.81 4.88 -19.22
C LYS A 187 17.41 5.96 -18.33
N ASP A 188 16.94 7.19 -18.44
CA ASP A 188 17.28 8.31 -17.59
C ASP A 188 16.88 8.08 -16.13
N LEU A 189 15.62 7.69 -15.87
CA LEU A 189 15.13 7.40 -14.52
C LEU A 189 15.78 6.13 -13.93
N ILE A 190 16.03 5.13 -14.78
CA ILE A 190 16.72 3.90 -14.37
C ILE A 190 18.14 4.22 -13.90
N ALA A 191 18.89 5.03 -14.63
CA ALA A 191 20.23 5.44 -14.22
C ALA A 191 20.20 6.25 -12.91
N GLN A 192 19.21 7.13 -12.71
CA GLN A 192 19.05 7.90 -11.48
C GLN A 192 18.83 7.00 -10.26
N ILE A 193 17.91 6.02 -10.34
CA ILE A 193 17.64 5.13 -9.20
C ILE A 193 18.83 4.21 -8.91
N GLU A 194 19.51 3.68 -9.93
CA GLU A 194 20.68 2.82 -9.77
C GLU A 194 21.84 3.60 -9.10
N ALA A 195 22.06 4.84 -9.50
CA ALA A 195 23.04 5.72 -8.85
C ALA A 195 22.66 6.04 -7.40
N CYS A 196 21.37 6.30 -7.13
CA CYS A 196 20.88 6.58 -5.79
C CYS A 196 21.00 5.37 -4.85
N ILE A 197 20.64 4.16 -5.33
CA ILE A 197 20.82 2.90 -4.60
C ILE A 197 22.29 2.75 -4.19
N GLY A 198 23.22 2.96 -5.12
CA GLY A 198 24.67 2.92 -4.83
C GLY A 198 25.12 4.00 -3.83
N LYS A 199 24.66 5.24 -4.00
CA LYS A 199 24.97 6.38 -3.11
C LYS A 199 24.49 6.14 -1.67
N LEU A 200 23.26 5.64 -1.51
CA LEU A 200 22.64 5.44 -0.19
C LEU A 200 23.02 4.08 0.45
N GLY A 201 23.69 3.20 -0.29
CA GLY A 201 24.02 1.86 0.19
C GLY A 201 22.81 0.97 0.38
N ALA A 202 21.74 1.22 -0.37
CA ALA A 202 20.56 0.39 -0.32
C ALA A 202 20.88 -1.01 -0.87
N SER A 203 20.54 -2.05 -0.10
CA SER A 203 20.74 -3.45 -0.49
C SER A 203 19.38 -4.10 -0.75
N PRO A 204 19.07 -4.52 -1.99
CA PRO A 204 17.79 -5.14 -2.29
C PRO A 204 17.51 -6.33 -1.37
N LEU A 205 16.33 -6.34 -0.77
CA LEU A 205 15.83 -7.48 0.01
C LEU A 205 15.23 -8.55 -0.92
N PRO A 206 15.02 -9.78 -0.44
CA PRO A 206 14.20 -10.75 -1.17
C PRO A 206 12.87 -10.11 -1.61
N MET A 207 12.42 -10.42 -2.84
CA MET A 207 11.18 -9.83 -3.38
C MET A 207 10.03 -10.09 -2.41
N ASP A 208 9.79 -11.34 -2.09
CA ASP A 208 8.75 -11.80 -1.18
C ASP A 208 9.36 -11.99 0.21
N ILE A 209 9.11 -11.01 1.09
CA ILE A 209 9.61 -11.01 2.45
C ILE A 209 8.53 -10.48 3.40
N ALA A 210 8.44 -11.07 4.59
CA ALA A 210 7.61 -10.56 5.67
C ALA A 210 8.47 -9.92 6.74
N HIS A 211 8.07 -8.73 7.21
CA HIS A 211 8.76 -8.07 8.31
C HIS A 211 8.54 -8.82 9.64
N PRO A 212 9.54 -8.92 10.53
CA PRO A 212 9.39 -9.59 11.82
C PRO A 212 8.23 -9.09 12.67
N GLU A 213 7.86 -7.81 12.61
CA GLU A 213 6.70 -7.25 13.30
C GLU A 213 5.38 -7.91 12.87
N LEU A 214 5.21 -8.24 11.58
CA LEU A 214 4.04 -8.98 11.11
C LEU A 214 4.00 -10.38 11.72
N TYR A 215 5.13 -11.09 11.69
CA TYR A 215 5.21 -12.42 12.29
C TYR A 215 4.87 -12.40 13.78
N GLN A 216 5.41 -11.44 14.53
CA GLN A 216 5.12 -11.28 15.96
C GLN A 216 3.65 -10.97 16.22
N SER A 217 3.04 -10.11 15.39
CA SER A 217 1.61 -9.82 15.45
C SER A 217 0.77 -11.08 15.28
N LEU A 218 1.05 -11.86 14.23
CA LEU A 218 0.34 -13.12 13.96
C LEU A 218 0.55 -14.17 15.05
N ALA A 219 1.76 -14.29 15.59
CA ALA A 219 2.08 -15.22 16.67
C ALA A 219 1.36 -14.86 17.98
N SER A 220 1.29 -13.57 18.31
CA SER A 220 0.56 -13.09 19.49
C SER A 220 -0.96 -13.29 19.36
N TYR A 221 -1.51 -13.10 18.15
CA TYR A 221 -2.93 -13.39 17.87
C TYR A 221 -3.27 -14.86 18.08
N ARG A 222 -2.41 -15.79 17.65
CA ARG A 222 -2.59 -17.24 17.90
C ARG A 222 -2.57 -17.56 19.38
N GLN A 223 -1.71 -16.93 20.17
CA GLN A 223 -1.66 -17.13 21.62
C GLN A 223 -2.91 -16.61 22.34
N ILE A 224 -3.46 -15.48 21.89
CA ILE A 224 -4.68 -14.87 22.45
C ILE A 224 -5.93 -15.66 22.02
N ALA A 225 -6.00 -16.11 20.77
CA ALA A 225 -7.17 -16.81 20.22
C ALA A 225 -7.25 -18.27 20.68
N PHE A 226 -6.14 -18.91 21.03
CA PHE A 226 -6.13 -20.33 21.41
C PHE A 226 -6.84 -20.61 22.74
N LYS A 227 -6.66 -19.77 23.76
CA LYS A 227 -7.33 -19.92 25.06
C LYS A 227 -8.85 -19.70 25.01
N PRO A 228 -9.38 -18.64 24.36
CA PRO A 228 -10.81 -18.50 24.12
C PRO A 228 -11.39 -19.62 23.26
N LEU A 229 -10.68 -20.05 22.20
CA LEU A 229 -11.13 -21.13 21.30
C LEU A 229 -11.32 -22.45 22.06
N LEU A 230 -10.40 -22.80 22.95
CA LEU A 230 -10.51 -23.98 23.82
C LEU A 230 -11.70 -23.89 24.79
N ARG A 231 -12.12 -22.70 25.20
CA ARG A 231 -13.30 -22.49 26.03
C ARG A 231 -14.61 -22.57 25.24
N GLU A 232 -14.63 -22.02 24.03
CA GLU A 232 -15.82 -21.90 23.18
C GLU A 232 -16.10 -23.17 22.35
N LEU A 233 -15.06 -23.93 21.99
CA LEU A 233 -15.19 -25.12 21.16
C LEU A 233 -16.20 -26.15 21.72
N PRO A 234 -16.18 -26.51 22.99
CA PRO A 234 -17.17 -27.44 23.57
C PRO A 234 -18.58 -26.88 23.50
N ILE A 235 -18.76 -25.58 23.69
CA ILE A 235 -20.07 -24.91 23.66
C ILE A 235 -20.64 -24.90 22.25
N GLN A 236 -19.80 -24.61 21.25
CA GLN A 236 -20.19 -24.60 19.84
C GLN A 236 -20.51 -26.02 19.33
N VAL A 237 -19.73 -27.01 19.71
CA VAL A 237 -19.99 -28.42 19.41
C VAL A 237 -21.30 -28.89 20.02
N ALA A 238 -21.56 -28.58 21.30
CA ALA A 238 -22.81 -28.90 21.96
C ALA A 238 -24.04 -28.22 21.32
N ARG A 239 -23.92 -26.94 20.95
CA ARG A 239 -24.98 -26.21 20.24
C ARG A 239 -25.29 -26.83 18.88
N LYS A 240 -24.26 -27.22 18.12
CA LYS A 240 -24.42 -27.83 16.80
C LYS A 240 -25.00 -29.24 16.88
N ALA A 241 -24.58 -30.04 17.84
CA ALA A 241 -25.18 -31.37 18.12
C ALA A 241 -26.67 -31.25 18.48
N LYS A 242 -27.04 -30.29 19.33
CA LYS A 242 -28.44 -30.05 19.69
C LYS A 242 -29.29 -29.61 18.47
N SER A 243 -28.74 -28.75 17.59
CA SER A 243 -29.44 -28.30 16.38
C SER A 243 -29.65 -29.41 15.34
N ILE A 244 -28.79 -30.43 15.31
CA ILE A 244 -28.91 -31.59 14.43
C ILE A 244 -30.00 -32.52 14.98
N LEU A 245 -30.04 -32.74 16.29
CA LEU A 245 -31.03 -33.58 16.96
C LEU A 245 -32.49 -33.01 16.85
N THR A 246 -32.61 -31.66 16.89
CA THR A 246 -33.93 -30.99 16.79
C THR A 246 -34.43 -30.81 15.35
N ARG A 247 -33.61 -31.10 14.34
CA ARG A 247 -34.05 -31.09 12.93
C ARG A 247 -34.58 -32.46 12.45
N ASN A 248 -34.40 -33.51 13.22
CA ASN A 248 -34.82 -34.88 12.91
C ASN A 248 -36.01 -35.36 13.77
N THR A 249 -36.63 -34.46 14.48
CA THR A 249 -37.91 -34.64 15.15
C THR A 249 -38.95 -33.67 14.62
#